data_d54e9dd5d22bc26cc9eac7262e71dc5b
#
_entry.id   d54e9dd5d22bc26cc9eac7262e71dc5b
#
_cell.length_a   1.000
_cell.length_b   1.000
_cell.length_c   1.000
_cell.angle_alpha   90.00
_cell.angle_beta   90.00
_cell.angle_gamma   90.00
#
_symmetry.space_group_name_H-M   'P 1'
#
loop_
_entity.id
_entity.type
_entity.pdbx_description
1 polymer ?
#
loop_
_entity_poly.entity_id
_entity_poly.type
_entity_poly.pdbx_seq_one_letter_code
_entity_poly.pdbx_strand_id
1 'polypeptide(L)'
;MTIGPIHPGEHLAEYLEEYGISQYRLARDLGVPPRRINEIVKGLRGITADTALRLGRHFGTSAQFWLNLQAGYDLAVAQAALGPRLVAEVRPGNYAARG
;
A
#
# COMPACT_ATOMS: atom_id res chain seq x y z
N MET A 1 21.28 -0.04 -10.01
CA MET A 1 20.54 0.71 -9.01
C MET A 1 19.48 -0.19 -8.38
N THR A 2 19.50 -0.27 -7.09
CA THR A 2 18.54 -1.12 -6.38
C THR A 2 17.33 -0.28 -6.00
N ILE A 3 16.17 -0.79 -6.33
CA ILE A 3 14.93 -0.15 -5.96
C ILE A 3 14.31 -0.99 -4.85
N GLY A 4 14.21 -0.42 -3.67
CA GLY A 4 13.54 -1.08 -2.58
C GLY A 4 12.04 -1.13 -2.78
N PRO A 5 11.32 -1.76 -1.87
CA PRO A 5 9.87 -1.77 -1.93
C PRO A 5 9.31 -0.34 -1.91
N ILE A 6 8.31 -0.11 -2.75
CA ILE A 6 7.71 1.22 -2.88
C ILE A 6 6.43 1.25 -2.04
N HIS A 7 6.44 2.10 -1.01
CA HIS A 7 5.28 2.26 -0.14
C HIS A 7 4.13 2.93 -0.91
N PRO A 8 2.88 2.50 -0.69
CA PRO A 8 1.73 3.14 -1.36
C PRO A 8 1.66 4.64 -1.16
N GLY A 9 2.23 5.15 -0.07
CA GLY A 9 2.29 6.59 0.18
C GLY A 9 3.04 7.36 -0.89
N GLU A 10 4.01 6.74 -1.56
CA GLU A 10 4.73 7.38 -2.66
C GLU A 10 3.81 7.54 -3.88
N HIS A 11 2.98 6.53 -4.15
CA HIS A 11 1.99 6.64 -5.21
C HIS A 11 0.96 7.72 -4.89
N LEU A 12 0.53 7.78 -3.63
CA LEU A 12 -0.41 8.81 -3.22
C LEU A 12 0.19 10.20 -3.37
N ALA A 13 1.45 10.36 -3.00
CA ALA A 13 2.14 11.65 -3.15
C ALA A 13 2.19 12.07 -4.62
N GLU A 14 2.42 11.13 -5.53
CA GLU A 14 2.40 11.41 -6.97
C GLU A 14 1.03 11.88 -7.45
N TYR A 15 -0.04 11.24 -6.96
CA TYR A 15 -1.40 11.66 -7.28
C TYR A 15 -1.67 13.08 -6.81
N LEU A 16 -1.24 13.41 -5.59
CA LEU A 16 -1.42 14.75 -5.05
C LEU A 16 -0.69 15.79 -5.89
N GLU A 17 0.53 15.48 -6.30
CA GLU A 17 1.32 16.39 -7.13
C GLU A 17 0.68 16.54 -8.51
N GLU A 18 0.28 15.44 -9.12
CA GLU A 18 -0.31 15.47 -10.46
C GLU A 18 -1.59 16.27 -10.50
N TYR A 19 -2.45 16.12 -9.50
CA TYR A 19 -3.73 16.81 -9.47
C TYR A 19 -3.68 18.15 -8.74
N GLY A 20 -2.51 18.52 -8.21
CA GLY A 20 -2.33 19.82 -7.57
C GLY A 20 -3.16 19.99 -6.31
N ILE A 21 -3.34 18.94 -5.53
CA ILE A 21 -4.11 19.02 -4.29
C ILE A 21 -3.21 18.75 -3.09
N SER A 22 -3.52 19.42 -1.98
CA SER A 22 -2.76 19.26 -0.75
C SER A 22 -3.24 18.03 0.03
N GLN A 23 -2.39 17.57 0.94
CA GLN A 23 -2.78 16.49 1.84
C GLN A 23 -3.99 16.86 2.67
N TYR A 24 -4.02 18.11 3.15
CA TYR A 24 -5.14 18.59 3.96
C TYR A 24 -6.45 18.55 3.18
N ARG A 25 -6.41 19.03 1.94
CA ARG A 25 -7.61 19.02 1.10
C ARG A 25 -8.07 17.60 0.82
N LEU A 26 -7.14 16.70 0.52
CA LEU A 26 -7.50 15.32 0.27
C LEU A 26 -8.18 14.71 1.49
N ALA A 27 -7.58 14.91 2.67
CA ALA A 27 -8.17 14.38 3.91
C ALA A 27 -9.59 14.87 4.11
N ARG A 28 -9.81 16.17 3.88
CA ARG A 28 -11.14 16.74 3.99
C ARG A 28 -12.11 16.11 3.00
N ASP A 29 -11.68 15.95 1.76
CA ASP A 29 -12.55 15.38 0.73
C ASP A 29 -12.84 13.90 0.96
N LEU A 30 -11.91 13.19 1.59
CA LEU A 30 -12.12 11.78 1.95
C LEU A 30 -12.92 11.61 3.24
N GLY A 31 -13.07 12.67 4.03
CA GLY A 31 -13.72 12.59 5.32
C GLY A 31 -12.90 11.89 6.39
N VAL A 32 -11.56 12.07 6.34
CA VAL A 32 -10.64 11.46 7.31
C VAL A 32 -9.78 12.54 7.95
N PRO A 33 -9.19 12.25 9.12
CA PRO A 33 -8.28 13.22 9.74
C PRO A 33 -7.06 13.46 8.84
N PRO A 34 -6.55 14.71 8.77
CA PRO A 34 -5.35 15.00 7.98
C PRO A 34 -4.15 14.13 8.36
N ARG A 35 -4.04 13.75 9.62
CA ARG A 35 -2.97 12.90 10.10
C ARG A 35 -2.92 11.56 9.37
N ARG A 36 -4.10 11.00 9.04
CA ARG A 36 -4.13 9.73 8.32
C ARG A 36 -3.41 9.84 6.98
N ILE A 37 -3.69 10.90 6.22
CA ILE A 37 -3.07 11.11 4.92
C ILE A 37 -1.59 11.39 5.08
N ASN A 38 -1.23 12.25 6.03
CA ASN A 38 0.17 12.58 6.28
C ASN A 38 1.00 11.34 6.61
N GLU A 39 0.47 10.48 7.47
CA GLU A 39 1.19 9.26 7.86
C GLU A 39 1.33 8.28 6.71
N ILE A 40 0.32 8.18 5.84
CA ILE A 40 0.42 7.32 4.67
C ILE A 40 1.51 7.83 3.72
N VAL A 41 1.50 9.12 3.44
CA VAL A 41 2.49 9.73 2.54
C VAL A 41 3.90 9.55 3.08
N LYS A 42 4.08 9.61 4.40
CA LYS A 42 5.37 9.41 5.03
C LYS A 42 5.79 7.95 5.17
N GLY A 43 4.93 7.02 4.77
CA GLY A 43 5.23 5.60 4.90
C GLY A 43 5.08 5.05 6.31
N LEU A 44 4.43 5.80 7.20
CA LEU A 44 4.26 5.41 8.60
C LEU A 44 2.95 4.66 8.85
N ARG A 45 2.07 4.62 7.87
CA ARG A 45 0.78 3.96 7.98
C ARG A 45 0.45 3.32 6.63
N GLY A 46 -0.10 2.11 6.67
CA GLY A 46 -0.54 1.44 5.46
C GLY A 46 -1.93 1.86 5.04
N ILE A 47 -2.33 1.40 3.86
CA ILE A 47 -3.67 1.62 3.33
C ILE A 47 -4.54 0.45 3.72
N THR A 48 -5.56 0.74 4.52
CA THR A 48 -6.57 -0.24 4.92
C THR A 48 -7.71 -0.25 3.91
N ALA A 49 -8.61 -1.22 4.05
CA ALA A 49 -9.78 -1.29 3.17
C ALA A 49 -10.62 -0.01 3.25
N ASP A 50 -10.79 0.55 4.44
CA ASP A 50 -11.52 1.81 4.60
C ASP A 50 -10.89 2.91 3.77
N THR A 51 -9.59 3.11 3.90
CA THR A 51 -8.88 4.14 3.16
C THR A 51 -8.90 3.85 1.65
N ALA A 52 -8.75 2.58 1.26
CA ALA A 52 -8.77 2.20 -0.14
C ALA A 52 -10.12 2.52 -0.80
N LEU A 53 -11.22 2.26 -0.09
CA LEU A 53 -12.55 2.58 -0.59
C LEU A 53 -12.72 4.09 -0.78
N ARG A 54 -12.25 4.88 0.17
CA ARG A 54 -12.35 6.33 0.09
C ARG A 54 -11.50 6.90 -1.03
N LEU A 55 -10.26 6.41 -1.16
CA LEU A 55 -9.37 6.83 -2.24
C LEU A 55 -9.93 6.46 -3.60
N GLY A 56 -10.45 5.24 -3.72
CA GLY A 56 -11.02 4.77 -4.98
C GLY A 56 -12.19 5.63 -5.43
N ARG A 57 -13.08 5.97 -4.50
CA ARG A 57 -14.21 6.83 -4.82
C ARG A 57 -13.76 8.22 -5.24
N HIS A 58 -12.78 8.78 -4.53
CA HIS A 58 -12.32 10.14 -4.82
C HIS A 58 -11.60 10.23 -6.16
N PHE A 59 -10.66 9.31 -6.42
CA PHE A 59 -9.85 9.37 -7.63
C PHE A 59 -10.45 8.63 -8.82
N GLY A 60 -11.55 7.91 -8.61
CA GLY A 60 -12.16 7.14 -9.70
C GLY A 60 -11.42 5.86 -10.02
N THR A 61 -10.62 5.35 -9.09
CA THR A 61 -9.96 4.06 -9.23
C THR A 61 -10.74 3.02 -8.44
N SER A 62 -10.36 1.74 -8.56
CA SER A 62 -10.93 0.73 -7.68
C SER A 62 -10.25 0.79 -6.33
N ALA A 63 -10.96 0.32 -5.29
CA ALA A 63 -10.34 0.15 -3.98
C ALA A 63 -9.24 -0.92 -4.05
N GLN A 64 -9.46 -1.94 -4.88
CA GLN A 64 -8.50 -3.04 -5.03
C GLN A 64 -7.16 -2.54 -5.56
N PHE A 65 -7.17 -1.53 -6.41
CA PHE A 65 -5.93 -0.91 -6.90
C PHE A 65 -5.04 -0.48 -5.72
N TRP A 66 -5.62 0.24 -4.77
CA TRP A 66 -4.87 0.74 -3.61
C TRP A 66 -4.44 -0.39 -2.69
N LEU A 67 -5.29 -1.40 -2.50
CA LEU A 67 -4.93 -2.56 -1.68
C LEU A 67 -3.85 -3.40 -2.35
N ASN A 68 -3.84 -3.48 -3.68
CA ASN A 68 -2.78 -4.19 -4.38
C ASN A 68 -1.43 -3.51 -4.21
N LEU A 69 -1.40 -2.18 -4.19
CA LEU A 69 -0.17 -1.45 -3.91
C LEU A 69 0.34 -1.78 -2.51
N GLN A 70 -0.57 -1.83 -1.54
CA GLN A 70 -0.20 -2.16 -0.17
C GLN A 70 0.30 -3.60 -0.06
N ALA A 71 -0.42 -4.54 -0.66
CA ALA A 71 -0.04 -5.95 -0.60
C ALA A 71 1.31 -6.19 -1.26
N GLY A 72 1.57 -5.54 -2.39
CA GLY A 72 2.85 -5.65 -3.06
C GLY A 72 4.00 -5.16 -2.20
N TYR A 73 3.80 -4.03 -1.53
CA TYR A 73 4.78 -3.50 -0.60
C TYR A 73 5.01 -4.46 0.57
N ASP A 74 3.93 -4.92 1.19
CA ASP A 74 4.02 -5.80 2.35
C ASP A 74 4.74 -7.10 2.00
N LEU A 75 4.42 -7.67 0.84
CA LEU A 75 5.08 -8.90 0.38
C LEU A 75 6.57 -8.69 0.16
N ALA A 76 6.94 -7.60 -0.50
CA ALA A 76 8.34 -7.32 -0.77
C ALA A 76 9.14 -7.14 0.52
N VAL A 77 8.56 -6.41 1.49
CA VAL A 77 9.21 -6.22 2.79
C VAL A 77 9.35 -7.56 3.52
N ALA A 78 8.29 -8.36 3.53
CA ALA A 78 8.31 -9.65 4.22
C ALA A 78 9.30 -10.62 3.57
N GLN A 79 9.35 -10.64 2.23
CA GLN A 79 10.29 -11.50 1.53
C GLN A 79 11.74 -11.12 1.84
N ALA A 80 12.02 -9.82 1.89
CA ALA A 80 13.35 -9.35 2.22
C ALA A 80 13.72 -9.71 3.67
N ALA A 81 12.76 -9.59 4.59
CA ALA A 81 13.00 -9.89 6.00
C ALA A 81 13.18 -11.38 6.24
N LEU A 82 12.38 -12.22 5.59
CA LEU A 82 12.49 -13.66 5.74
C LEU A 82 13.72 -14.21 5.04
N GLY A 83 14.04 -13.68 3.83
CA GLY A 83 15.18 -14.13 3.09
C GLY A 83 15.26 -15.64 2.96
N PRO A 84 16.43 -16.23 3.11
CA PRO A 84 16.59 -17.68 2.99
C PRO A 84 15.92 -18.45 4.12
N ARG A 85 15.51 -17.78 5.20
CA ARG A 85 14.83 -18.46 6.30
C ARG A 85 13.53 -19.12 5.86
N LEU A 86 12.86 -18.53 4.87
CA LEU A 86 11.60 -19.09 4.40
C LEU A 86 11.79 -20.52 3.92
N VAL A 87 12.83 -20.75 3.11
CA VAL A 87 13.14 -22.08 2.59
C VAL A 87 13.61 -23.00 3.72
N ALA A 88 14.38 -22.46 4.67
CA ALA A 88 14.92 -23.25 5.76
C ALA A 88 13.86 -23.63 6.80
N GLU A 89 12.92 -22.73 7.07
CA GLU A 89 11.96 -22.93 8.16
C GLU A 89 10.64 -23.54 7.71
N VAL A 90 10.24 -23.32 6.45
CA VAL A 90 8.95 -23.80 5.98
C VAL A 90 9.15 -24.97 5.03
N ARG A 91 8.62 -26.11 5.41
CA ARG A 91 8.68 -27.30 4.58
C ARG A 91 7.49 -27.31 3.64
N PRO A 92 7.71 -27.47 2.33
CA PRO A 92 6.59 -27.57 1.41
C PRO A 92 5.72 -28.76 1.76
N GLY A 93 4.41 -28.60 1.62
CA GLY A 93 3.48 -29.70 1.82
C GLY A 93 3.54 -30.69 0.66
N ASN A 94 3.23 -31.93 0.95
CA ASN A 94 3.20 -32.98 -0.07
C ASN A 94 1.76 -33.24 -0.48
N TYR A 95 1.10 -32.18 -0.98
CA TYR A 95 -0.31 -32.26 -1.37
C TYR A 95 -0.43 -32.17 -2.88
N ALA A 96 -1.54 -32.67 -3.39
CA ALA A 96 -1.85 -32.45 -4.79
C ALA A 96 -2.05 -30.93 -5.02
N ALA A 97 -1.59 -30.44 -6.15
CA ALA A 97 -1.72 -29.02 -6.47
C ALA A 97 -3.19 -28.62 -6.56
N ARG A 98 -3.51 -27.47 -5.96
CA ARG A 98 -4.87 -26.97 -5.95
C ARG A 98 -4.85 -25.50 -6.26
N GLY A 99 -5.02 -25.16 -7.42
CA GLY A 99 -5.18 -23.79 -7.88
C GLY A 99 -4.48 -22.70 -7.17
#